data_7094b068af1aebdcca1606f42eca5058
#
_entry.id   7094b068af1aebdcca1606f42eca5058
#
_cell.length_a   1.000
_cell.length_b   1.000
_cell.length_c   1.000
_cell.angle_alpha   90.00
_cell.angle_beta   90.00
_cell.angle_gamma   90.00
#
_symmetry.space_group_name_H-M   'P 1'
#
loop_
_entity.id
_entity.type
_entity.pdbx_description
1 polymer ?
#
loop_
_entity_poly.entity_id
_entity_poly.type
_entity_poly.pdbx_seq_one_letter_code
_entity_poly.pdbx_strand_id
1 'polypeptide(L)'
;MTVMIVSEVAGQSAQGYDGMLAIVGDALRQAPGFIMHASHRVDAGWRIVELWASREDATQFFANHVAPHLPDGIRPKLSFQPLHSLVKP
;
A
#
# COMPACT_ATOMS: atom_id res chain seq x y z
N MET A 1 -11.29 -9.14 9.99
CA MET A 1 -9.96 -9.66 10.36
C MET A 1 -8.89 -8.73 9.85
N THR A 2 -8.04 -8.24 10.73
CA THR A 2 -6.93 -7.37 10.34
C THR A 2 -5.96 -8.13 9.43
N VAL A 3 -5.54 -7.48 8.36
CA VAL A 3 -4.62 -8.08 7.40
C VAL A 3 -3.38 -7.22 7.25
N MET A 4 -2.26 -7.88 6.95
CA MET A 4 -1.02 -7.24 6.52
C MET A 4 -0.90 -7.45 5.02
N ILE A 5 -0.60 -6.36 4.32
CA ILE A 5 -0.38 -6.40 2.88
C ILE A 5 1.05 -6.01 2.60
N VAL A 6 1.74 -6.83 1.82
CA VAL A 6 3.07 -6.49 1.31
C VAL A 6 2.93 -6.29 -0.18
N SER A 7 3.34 -5.12 -0.67
CA SER A 7 3.29 -4.77 -2.07
C SER A 7 4.72 -4.63 -2.59
N GLU A 8 5.09 -5.46 -3.55
CA GLU A 8 6.39 -5.36 -4.24
C GLU A 8 6.17 -4.63 -5.56
N VAL A 9 6.87 -3.51 -5.74
CA VAL A 9 6.69 -2.64 -6.91
C VAL A 9 8.00 -2.56 -7.68
N ALA A 10 8.19 -3.52 -8.58
CA ALA A 10 9.40 -3.56 -9.41
C ALA A 10 9.50 -2.30 -10.27
N GLY A 11 10.72 -1.76 -10.36
CA GLY A 11 11.00 -0.57 -11.16
C GLY A 11 10.59 0.76 -10.54
N GLN A 12 9.93 0.76 -9.37
CA GLN A 12 9.54 2.00 -8.73
C GLN A 12 10.75 2.69 -8.09
N SER A 13 10.77 4.02 -8.17
CA SER A 13 11.81 4.88 -7.58
C SER A 13 11.25 5.63 -6.38
N ALA A 14 12.17 6.22 -5.59
CA ALA A 14 11.78 7.10 -4.49
C ALA A 14 10.92 8.26 -5.00
N GLN A 15 11.32 8.89 -6.11
CA GLN A 15 10.59 10.01 -6.68
C GLN A 15 9.21 9.59 -7.14
N GLY A 16 9.09 8.45 -7.82
CA GLY A 16 7.80 7.93 -8.27
C GLY A 16 6.88 7.57 -7.12
N TYR A 17 7.43 6.94 -6.09
CA TYR A 17 6.68 6.61 -4.88
C TYR A 17 6.20 7.88 -4.16
N ASP A 18 7.08 8.85 -3.95
CA ASP A 18 6.72 10.10 -3.28
C ASP A 18 5.63 10.85 -4.04
N GLY A 19 5.69 10.82 -5.38
CA GLY A 19 4.66 11.42 -6.22
C GLY A 19 3.30 10.78 -6.05
N MET A 20 3.25 9.44 -5.99
CA MET A 20 2.01 8.71 -5.73
C MET A 20 1.48 9.02 -4.34
N LEU A 21 2.34 9.03 -3.34
CA LEU A 21 1.92 9.32 -1.96
C LEU A 21 1.36 10.74 -1.83
N ALA A 22 1.91 11.69 -2.56
CA ALA A 22 1.38 13.05 -2.59
C ALA A 22 -0.05 13.09 -3.16
N ILE A 23 -0.36 12.22 -4.11
CA ILE A 23 -1.70 12.14 -4.71
C ILE A 23 -2.68 11.43 -3.79
N VAL A 24 -2.29 10.29 -3.22
CA VAL A 24 -3.24 9.39 -2.54
C VAL A 24 -3.21 9.52 -1.01
N GLY A 25 -2.24 10.22 -0.43
CA GLY A 25 -2.00 10.20 1.01
C GLY A 25 -3.18 10.68 1.85
N ASP A 26 -3.86 11.74 1.44
CA ASP A 26 -5.00 12.26 2.19
C ASP A 26 -6.17 11.28 2.15
N ALA A 27 -6.46 10.71 0.98
CA ALA A 27 -7.50 9.69 0.85
C ALA A 27 -7.15 8.45 1.68
N LEU A 28 -5.88 8.09 1.74
CA LEU A 28 -5.41 6.94 2.53
C LEU A 28 -5.68 7.14 4.02
N ARG A 29 -5.33 8.32 4.55
CA ARG A 29 -5.54 8.63 5.98
C ARG A 29 -7.01 8.56 6.37
N GLN A 30 -7.92 8.83 5.43
CA GLN A 30 -9.36 8.87 5.66
C GLN A 30 -10.07 7.59 5.24
N ALA A 31 -9.35 6.63 4.68
CA ALA A 31 -9.96 5.41 4.14
C ALA A 31 -10.53 4.52 5.27
N PRO A 32 -11.75 3.99 5.10
CA PRO A 32 -12.28 3.04 6.07
C PRO A 32 -11.35 1.83 6.21
N GLY A 33 -11.04 1.48 7.46
CA GLY A 33 -10.24 0.31 7.76
C GLY A 33 -8.73 0.51 7.68
N PHE A 34 -8.25 1.66 7.25
CA PHE A 34 -6.81 1.92 7.18
C PHE A 34 -6.21 2.00 8.58
N ILE A 35 -5.07 1.33 8.79
CA ILE A 35 -4.38 1.32 10.08
C ILE A 35 -3.00 1.96 9.96
N MET A 36 -2.15 1.48 9.04
CA MET A 36 -0.83 2.06 8.85
C MET A 36 -0.26 1.73 7.47
N HIS A 37 0.71 2.55 7.04
CA HIS A 37 1.44 2.41 5.80
C HIS A 37 2.91 2.73 6.06
N ALA A 38 3.80 1.86 5.61
CA ALA A 38 5.24 2.06 5.67
C ALA A 38 5.87 1.52 4.39
N SER A 39 7.01 2.06 4.01
CA SER A 39 7.67 1.63 2.78
C SER A 39 9.16 1.82 2.83
N HIS A 40 9.87 1.10 1.95
CA HIS A 40 11.30 1.28 1.79
C HIS A 40 11.76 0.77 0.43
N ARG A 41 12.96 1.20 0.05
CA ARG A 41 13.61 0.74 -1.18
C ARG A 41 14.02 -0.72 -1.04
N VAL A 42 13.91 -1.47 -2.15
CA VAL A 42 14.50 -2.81 -2.31
C VAL A 42 15.26 -2.85 -3.62
N ASP A 43 16.07 -3.88 -3.84
CA ASP A 43 16.93 -3.96 -5.04
C ASP A 43 16.13 -3.84 -6.34
N ALA A 44 14.96 -4.48 -6.41
CA ALA A 44 14.15 -4.46 -7.63
C ALA A 44 13.30 -3.20 -7.77
N GLY A 45 13.16 -2.38 -6.72
CA GLY A 45 12.32 -1.20 -6.76
C GLY A 45 11.89 -0.74 -5.37
N TRP A 46 10.65 -0.99 -5.00
CA TRP A 46 10.05 -0.47 -3.77
C TRP A 46 9.19 -1.53 -3.08
N ARG A 47 9.18 -1.50 -1.75
CA ARG A 47 8.29 -2.37 -0.95
C ARG A 47 7.42 -1.51 -0.06
N ILE A 48 6.13 -1.80 -0.04
CA ILE A 48 5.14 -1.14 0.80
C ILE A 48 4.54 -2.18 1.72
N VAL A 49 4.41 -1.84 3.00
CA VAL A 49 3.74 -2.68 4.01
C VAL A 49 2.58 -1.88 4.57
N GLU A 50 1.39 -2.47 4.56
CA GLU A 50 0.20 -1.84 5.09
C GLU A 50 -0.55 -2.77 6.02
N LEU A 51 -1.22 -2.17 7.01
CA LEU A 51 -2.18 -2.87 7.85
C LEU A 51 -3.56 -2.28 7.61
N TRP A 52 -4.55 -3.16 7.46
CA TRP A 52 -5.94 -2.80 7.21
C TRP A 52 -6.87 -3.65 8.05
N ALA A 53 -8.01 -3.09 8.45
CA ALA A 53 -9.01 -3.81 9.23
C ALA A 53 -9.56 -5.03 8.49
N SER A 54 -9.58 -4.98 7.14
CA SER A 54 -10.03 -6.09 6.31
C SER A 54 -9.37 -6.05 4.94
N ARG A 55 -9.29 -7.21 4.29
CA ARG A 55 -8.84 -7.30 2.91
C ARG A 55 -9.75 -6.52 1.96
N GLU A 56 -11.03 -6.54 2.22
CA GLU A 56 -12.02 -5.85 1.39
C GLU A 56 -11.78 -4.34 1.38
N ASP A 57 -11.56 -3.75 2.56
CA ASP A 57 -11.28 -2.31 2.66
C ASP A 57 -10.03 -1.93 1.87
N ALA A 58 -8.98 -2.72 1.98
CA ALA A 58 -7.73 -2.49 1.27
C ALA A 58 -7.92 -2.60 -0.25
N THR A 59 -8.64 -3.61 -0.69
CA THR A 59 -8.90 -3.85 -2.11
C THR A 59 -9.70 -2.72 -2.73
N GLN A 60 -10.70 -2.22 -2.01
CA GLN A 60 -11.49 -1.09 -2.48
C GLN A 60 -10.66 0.18 -2.58
N PHE A 61 -9.82 0.46 -1.59
CA PHE A 61 -8.95 1.63 -1.65
C PHE A 61 -8.01 1.56 -2.85
N PHE A 62 -7.36 0.41 -3.04
CA PHE A 62 -6.44 0.23 -4.16
C PHE A 62 -7.16 0.47 -5.50
N ALA A 63 -8.30 -0.15 -5.71
CA ALA A 63 -9.04 -0.04 -6.96
C ALA A 63 -9.50 1.40 -7.24
N ASN A 64 -9.94 2.11 -6.21
CA ASN A 64 -10.53 3.44 -6.37
C ASN A 64 -9.51 4.58 -6.40
N HIS A 65 -8.39 4.44 -5.69
CA HIS A 65 -7.46 5.55 -5.48
C HIS A 65 -6.05 5.30 -5.99
N VAL A 66 -5.60 4.06 -6.08
CA VAL A 66 -4.22 3.74 -6.51
C VAL A 66 -4.17 3.35 -7.97
N ALA A 67 -4.95 2.36 -8.36
CA ALA A 67 -4.91 1.81 -9.72
C ALA A 67 -5.11 2.88 -10.82
N PRO A 68 -6.03 3.86 -10.66
CA PRO A 68 -6.21 4.89 -11.69
C PRO A 68 -5.00 5.79 -11.93
N HIS A 69 -4.08 5.85 -10.96
CA HIS A 69 -2.90 6.74 -11.04
C HIS A 69 -1.59 6.00 -11.30
N LEU A 70 -1.62 4.68 -11.47
CA LEU A 70 -0.39 3.93 -11.70
C LEU A 70 0.16 4.25 -13.09
N PRO A 71 1.48 4.55 -13.19
CA PRO A 71 2.12 4.73 -14.49
C PRO A 71 2.12 3.44 -15.29
N ASP A 72 2.23 3.56 -16.60
CA ASP A 72 2.38 2.40 -17.48
C ASP A 72 3.63 1.60 -17.08
N GLY A 73 3.48 0.28 -17.02
CA GLY A 73 4.57 -0.62 -16.69
C GLY A 73 4.81 -0.81 -15.19
N ILE A 74 4.16 -0.01 -14.34
CA ILE A 74 4.25 -0.19 -12.88
C ILE A 74 3.06 -1.03 -12.41
N ARG A 75 3.36 -2.26 -11.97
CA ARG A 75 2.34 -3.21 -11.54
C ARG A 75 2.69 -3.77 -10.17
N PRO A 76 2.11 -3.22 -9.09
CA PRO A 76 2.36 -3.76 -7.75
C PRO A 76 1.92 -5.21 -7.63
N LYS A 77 2.76 -6.02 -7.00
CA LYS A 77 2.45 -7.41 -6.69
C LYS A 77 2.08 -7.50 -5.23
N LEU A 78 0.81 -7.77 -4.96
CA LEU A 78 0.25 -7.74 -3.61
C LEU A 78 0.24 -9.13 -3.00
N SER A 79 0.61 -9.19 -1.72
CA SER A 79 0.53 -10.40 -0.89
C SER A 79 -0.26 -10.06 0.37
N PHE A 80 -1.29 -10.84 0.68
CA PHE A 80 -2.17 -10.63 1.83
C PHE A 80 -1.93 -11.70 2.87
N GLN A 81 -1.70 -11.29 4.13
CA GLN A 81 -1.52 -12.20 5.24
C GLN A 81 -2.45 -11.82 6.39
N PRO A 82 -3.11 -12.79 7.04
CA PRO A 82 -3.80 -12.48 8.28
C PRO A 82 -2.78 -11.98 9.31
N LEU A 83 -3.08 -10.87 9.97
CA LEU A 83 -2.17 -10.34 10.97
C LEU A 83 -2.27 -11.19 12.24
N HIS A 84 -1.12 -11.64 12.75
CA HIS A 84 -1.08 -12.43 13.99
C HIS A 84 -1.07 -11.51 15.21
N SER A 85 -0.27 -10.47 15.22
CA SER A 85 -0.19 -9.56 16.36
C SER A 85 0.15 -8.15 15.92
N LEU A 86 -0.28 -7.17 16.71
CA LEU A 86 0.05 -5.77 16.56
C LEU A 86 0.22 -5.19 17.94
N VAL A 87 1.42 -4.70 18.25
CA VAL A 87 1.72 -4.05 19.53
C VAL A 87 1.91 -2.56 19.26
N LYS A 88 1.19 -1.74 20.02
CA LYS A 88 1.28 -0.29 19.95
C LYS A 88 1.86 0.27 21.25
N PRO A 89 2.53 1.46 21.20
CA PRO A 89 2.99 2.12 22.43
C PRO A 89 1.84 2.57 23.31
#